data_6e88e3e990d89f693c23b2c76f2a8502
#
_entry.id   6e88e3e990d89f693c23b2c76f2a8502
#
_cell.length_a   1.000
_cell.length_b   1.000
_cell.length_c   1.000
_cell.angle_alpha   90.00
_cell.angle_beta   90.00
_cell.angle_gamma   90.00
#
_symmetry.space_group_name_H-M   'P 1'
#
loop_
_entity.id
_entity.type
_entity.pdbx_description
1 polymer ?
#
loop_
_entity_poly.entity_id
_entity_poly.type
_entity_poly.pdbx_seq_one_letter_code
_entity_poly.pdbx_strand_id
1 'polypeptide(L)'
;MIDLYTTSTPNGHKVSCTLESMELDYTTHAIDLQKGDQKKPDFLAMNPNGRIPVIVDRENDDLAIFESGAIMIYLAEKTGKLLPSDTVKRSQVIQWLMFQMGGIGPMMGQANVFFRYFPEKIQPAIDRYQNESRRLFEVLNTSLSGKDWLVDEFSIADIANWCWVRTHRWSGVSTDGLDDLKLWIDRIYEQPGMLKGLEVPVKVENLLKDKKKAEEFAKGGGSIVQK
;
A
#
# COMPACT_ATOMS: atom_id res chain seq x y z
N MET A 1 -23.02 -0.39 0.53
CA MET A 1 -22.16 0.69 1.06
C MET A 1 -21.00 0.09 1.85
N ILE A 2 -19.80 0.59 1.64
CA ILE A 2 -18.59 0.08 2.29
C ILE A 2 -18.15 1.03 3.41
N ASP A 3 -17.84 0.50 4.59
CA ASP A 3 -17.11 1.25 5.63
C ASP A 3 -15.62 0.90 5.54
N LEU A 4 -14.75 1.91 5.43
CA LEU A 4 -13.30 1.77 5.36
C LEU A 4 -12.66 2.26 6.67
N TYR A 5 -12.05 1.36 7.42
CA TYR A 5 -11.24 1.65 8.60
C TYR A 5 -9.77 1.71 8.23
N THR A 6 -9.17 2.91 8.23
CA THR A 6 -7.85 3.12 7.64
C THR A 6 -7.06 4.26 8.28
N THR A 7 -5.80 4.38 7.90
CA THR A 7 -4.95 5.56 8.11
C THR A 7 -4.06 5.76 6.88
N SER A 8 -3.52 6.98 6.70
CA SER A 8 -2.73 7.38 5.52
C SER A 8 -1.36 6.70 5.49
N THR A 9 -1.36 5.42 5.13
CA THR A 9 -0.16 4.57 4.93
C THR A 9 -0.22 3.89 3.57
N PRO A 10 0.89 3.36 3.06
CA PRO A 10 0.85 2.61 1.80
C PRO A 10 -0.20 1.50 1.77
N ASN A 11 -0.42 0.76 2.87
CA ASN A 11 -1.45 -0.29 2.93
C ASN A 11 -2.87 0.29 2.96
N GLY A 12 -3.09 1.40 3.68
CA GLY A 12 -4.38 2.12 3.66
C GLY A 12 -4.70 2.64 2.26
N HIS A 13 -3.71 3.26 1.61
CA HIS A 13 -3.85 3.81 0.27
C HIS A 13 -4.14 2.74 -0.80
N LYS A 14 -3.70 1.49 -0.64
CA LYS A 14 -4.11 0.41 -1.55
C LYS A 14 -5.63 0.33 -1.65
N VAL A 15 -6.32 0.33 -0.51
CA VAL A 15 -7.77 0.17 -0.47
C VAL A 15 -8.50 1.45 -0.89
N SER A 16 -8.07 2.61 -0.39
CA SER A 16 -8.71 3.87 -0.78
C SER A 16 -8.54 4.18 -2.28
N CYS A 17 -7.34 3.97 -2.84
CA CYS A 17 -7.13 4.12 -4.29
C CYS A 17 -7.98 3.12 -5.10
N THR A 18 -8.14 1.89 -4.62
CA THR A 18 -9.00 0.89 -5.28
C THR A 18 -10.46 1.31 -5.26
N LEU A 19 -10.99 1.74 -4.10
CA LEU A 19 -12.37 2.22 -3.97
C LEU A 19 -12.64 3.41 -4.90
N GLU A 20 -11.74 4.40 -4.92
CA GLU A 20 -11.86 5.57 -5.78
C GLU A 20 -11.74 5.23 -7.28
N SER A 21 -10.83 4.31 -7.66
CA SER A 21 -10.70 3.88 -9.06
C SER A 21 -11.89 3.04 -9.53
N MET A 22 -12.60 2.39 -8.62
CA MET A 22 -13.83 1.66 -8.91
C MET A 22 -15.08 2.54 -8.85
N GLU A 23 -14.95 3.78 -8.37
CA GLU A 23 -16.06 4.73 -8.15
C GLU A 23 -17.10 4.17 -7.17
N LEU A 24 -16.62 3.51 -6.11
CA LEU A 24 -17.49 2.96 -5.07
C LEU A 24 -17.75 4.00 -3.98
N ASP A 25 -19.01 4.10 -3.54
CA ASP A 25 -19.38 4.89 -2.36
C ASP A 25 -18.92 4.17 -1.08
N TYR A 26 -18.25 4.93 -0.20
CA TYR A 26 -17.79 4.41 1.08
C TYR A 26 -17.74 5.49 2.17
N THR A 27 -17.83 5.04 3.42
CA THR A 27 -17.63 5.87 4.61
C THR A 27 -16.24 5.61 5.20
N THR A 28 -15.49 6.67 5.47
CA THR A 28 -14.13 6.56 6.03
C THR A 28 -14.14 6.69 7.55
N HIS A 29 -13.54 5.73 8.24
CA HIS A 29 -13.27 5.72 9.67
C HIS A 29 -11.75 5.82 9.89
N ALA A 30 -11.27 7.00 10.30
CA ALA A 30 -9.85 7.22 10.56
C ALA A 30 -9.41 6.51 11.85
N ILE A 31 -8.34 5.71 11.75
CA ILE A 31 -7.76 4.96 12.87
C ILE A 31 -6.47 5.62 13.32
N ASP A 32 -6.42 6.07 14.57
CA ASP A 32 -5.22 6.64 15.19
C ASP A 32 -4.32 5.52 15.75
N LEU A 33 -3.29 5.16 14.97
CA LEU A 33 -2.35 4.12 15.36
C LEU A 33 -1.52 4.48 16.60
N GLN A 34 -1.30 5.77 16.85
CA GLN A 34 -0.53 6.23 18.03
C GLN A 34 -1.34 6.05 19.31
N LYS A 35 -2.66 6.30 19.25
CA LYS A 35 -3.58 6.05 20.36
C LYS A 35 -3.94 4.57 20.53
N GLY A 36 -3.52 3.71 19.60
CA GLY A 36 -3.79 2.28 19.69
C GLY A 36 -5.22 1.90 19.30
N ASP A 37 -5.92 2.70 18.50
CA ASP A 37 -7.31 2.42 18.08
C ASP A 37 -7.44 1.04 17.42
N GLN A 38 -6.42 0.58 16.69
CA GLN A 38 -6.36 -0.75 16.08
C GLN A 38 -6.28 -1.91 17.09
N LYS A 39 -6.09 -1.63 18.37
CA LYS A 39 -6.04 -2.62 19.47
C LYS A 39 -7.29 -2.62 20.34
N LYS A 40 -8.24 -1.75 20.05
CA LYS A 40 -9.51 -1.73 20.77
C LYS A 40 -10.34 -2.99 20.45
N PRO A 41 -11.16 -3.48 21.42
CA PRO A 41 -11.96 -4.68 21.23
C PRO A 41 -12.83 -4.67 19.97
N ASP A 42 -13.51 -3.56 19.69
CA ASP A 42 -14.37 -3.42 18.51
C ASP A 42 -13.61 -3.56 17.20
N PHE A 43 -12.39 -3.01 17.14
CA PHE A 43 -11.52 -3.17 15.95
C PHE A 43 -10.98 -4.61 15.85
N LEU A 44 -10.57 -5.21 16.96
CA LEU A 44 -10.06 -6.58 16.99
C LEU A 44 -11.15 -7.61 16.63
N ALA A 45 -12.41 -7.31 16.88
CA ALA A 45 -13.53 -8.14 16.42
C ALA A 45 -13.62 -8.20 14.88
N MET A 46 -13.26 -7.10 14.19
CA MET A 46 -13.22 -7.05 12.73
C MET A 46 -11.90 -7.61 12.16
N ASN A 47 -10.79 -7.37 12.86
CA ASN A 47 -9.46 -7.84 12.46
C ASN A 47 -8.65 -8.28 13.68
N PRO A 48 -8.54 -9.59 13.94
CA PRO A 48 -7.80 -10.12 15.11
C PRO A 48 -6.30 -9.82 15.05
N ASN A 49 -5.73 -9.50 13.87
CA ASN A 49 -4.35 -9.06 13.73
C ASN A 49 -4.12 -7.64 14.27
N GLY A 50 -5.19 -6.83 14.40
CA GLY A 50 -5.10 -5.46 14.89
C GLY A 50 -4.25 -4.57 13.98
N ARG A 51 -4.48 -4.64 12.68
CA ARG A 51 -3.82 -3.86 11.61
C ARG A 51 -4.85 -3.22 10.71
N ILE A 52 -4.52 -2.05 10.15
CA ILE A 52 -5.29 -1.43 9.08
C ILE A 52 -4.74 -1.90 7.71
N PRO A 53 -5.54 -1.81 6.63
CA PRO A 53 -6.94 -1.46 6.55
C PRO A 53 -7.89 -2.62 6.89
N VAL A 54 -9.15 -2.26 7.18
CA VAL A 54 -10.30 -3.18 7.25
C VAL A 54 -11.44 -2.54 6.48
N ILE A 55 -12.25 -3.34 5.79
CA ILE A 55 -13.55 -2.90 5.29
C ILE A 55 -14.68 -3.68 5.95
N VAL A 56 -15.85 -3.06 6.03
CA VAL A 56 -17.12 -3.74 6.37
C VAL A 56 -18.09 -3.48 5.22
N ASP A 57 -18.55 -4.54 4.58
CA ASP A 57 -19.58 -4.45 3.53
C ASP A 57 -20.96 -4.54 4.14
N ARG A 58 -21.66 -3.38 4.20
CA ARG A 58 -23.01 -3.25 4.78
C ARG A 58 -24.09 -3.89 3.93
N GLU A 59 -23.80 -4.22 2.68
CA GLU A 59 -24.75 -4.87 1.77
C GLU A 59 -24.61 -6.40 1.78
N ASN A 60 -23.62 -6.91 2.53
CA ASN A 60 -23.34 -8.33 2.64
C ASN A 60 -23.21 -8.74 4.12
N ASP A 61 -24.31 -8.63 4.87
CA ASP A 61 -24.45 -9.03 6.28
C ASP A 61 -23.32 -8.50 7.19
N ASP A 62 -22.91 -7.24 6.98
CA ASP A 62 -21.82 -6.58 7.72
C ASP A 62 -20.48 -7.36 7.64
N LEU A 63 -20.22 -7.99 6.51
CA LEU A 63 -19.00 -8.78 6.29
C LEU A 63 -17.75 -7.92 6.49
N ALA A 64 -16.98 -8.24 7.52
CA ALA A 64 -15.68 -7.62 7.77
C ALA A 64 -14.58 -8.37 7.03
N ILE A 65 -13.74 -7.60 6.29
CA ILE A 65 -12.60 -8.15 5.54
C ILE A 65 -11.35 -7.37 5.91
N PHE A 66 -10.32 -8.08 6.29
CA PHE A 66 -8.97 -7.54 6.54
C PHE A 66 -7.96 -8.13 5.54
N GLU A 67 -6.69 -7.66 5.58
CA GLU A 67 -5.63 -7.81 4.59
C GLU A 67 -5.92 -7.01 3.32
N SER A 68 -5.07 -6.00 3.07
CA SER A 68 -5.27 -5.08 1.94
C SER A 68 -5.39 -5.78 0.59
N GLY A 69 -4.61 -6.85 0.36
CA GLY A 69 -4.71 -7.65 -0.86
C GLY A 69 -6.03 -8.41 -0.98
N ALA A 70 -6.52 -9.00 0.12
CA ALA A 70 -7.82 -9.69 0.15
C ALA A 70 -8.98 -8.71 -0.07
N ILE A 71 -8.91 -7.54 0.54
CA ILE A 71 -9.88 -6.46 0.33
C ILE A 71 -9.94 -6.05 -1.15
N MET A 72 -8.78 -5.85 -1.79
CA MET A 72 -8.71 -5.47 -3.20
C MET A 72 -9.32 -6.54 -4.11
N ILE A 73 -9.06 -7.82 -3.84
CA ILE A 73 -9.68 -8.95 -4.58
C ILE A 73 -11.19 -8.92 -4.40
N TYR A 74 -11.68 -8.81 -3.17
CA TYR A 74 -13.10 -8.77 -2.87
C TYR A 74 -13.82 -7.64 -3.61
N LEU A 75 -13.27 -6.41 -3.54
CA LEU A 75 -13.84 -5.26 -4.23
C LEU A 75 -13.84 -5.43 -5.76
N ALA A 76 -12.78 -6.04 -6.30
CA ALA A 76 -12.69 -6.33 -7.73
C ALA A 76 -13.72 -7.38 -8.17
N GLU A 77 -13.93 -8.41 -7.38
CA GLU A 77 -14.96 -9.43 -7.63
C GLU A 77 -16.37 -8.87 -7.50
N LYS A 78 -16.62 -8.03 -6.48
CA LYS A 78 -17.91 -7.37 -6.27
C LYS A 78 -18.29 -6.45 -7.43
N THR A 79 -17.32 -5.77 -8.03
CA THR A 79 -17.56 -4.76 -9.08
C THR A 79 -17.32 -5.25 -10.50
N GLY A 80 -16.57 -6.33 -10.68
CA GLY A 80 -16.08 -6.77 -11.99
C GLY A 80 -15.02 -5.83 -12.60
N LYS A 81 -14.41 -4.93 -11.80
CA LYS A 81 -13.41 -3.95 -12.25
C LYS A 81 -12.01 -4.32 -11.75
N LEU A 82 -10.96 -3.94 -12.48
CA LEU A 82 -9.53 -4.02 -12.11
C LEU A 82 -8.99 -5.44 -11.82
N LEU A 83 -9.75 -6.48 -12.12
CA LEU A 83 -9.32 -7.89 -12.07
C LEU A 83 -10.00 -8.64 -13.20
N PRO A 84 -9.24 -9.15 -14.19
CA PRO A 84 -9.80 -9.86 -15.32
C PRO A 84 -10.56 -11.13 -14.90
N SER A 85 -11.63 -11.47 -15.64
CA SER A 85 -12.36 -12.72 -15.47
C SER A 85 -11.68 -13.91 -16.16
N ASP A 86 -10.84 -13.66 -17.18
CA ASP A 86 -10.02 -14.69 -17.82
C ASP A 86 -9.07 -15.32 -16.81
N THR A 87 -9.07 -16.64 -16.71
CA THR A 87 -8.33 -17.38 -15.68
C THR A 87 -6.82 -17.13 -15.73
N VAL A 88 -6.24 -17.01 -16.92
CA VAL A 88 -4.79 -16.81 -17.10
C VAL A 88 -4.40 -15.40 -16.65
N LYS A 89 -5.08 -14.38 -17.20
CA LYS A 89 -4.83 -12.98 -16.85
C LYS A 89 -5.11 -12.71 -15.36
N ARG A 90 -6.20 -13.28 -14.83
CA ARG A 90 -6.52 -13.23 -13.41
C ARG A 90 -5.38 -13.80 -12.56
N SER A 91 -4.86 -14.97 -12.92
CA SER A 91 -3.73 -15.59 -12.21
C SER A 91 -2.47 -14.72 -12.24
N GLN A 92 -2.20 -14.05 -13.36
CA GLN A 92 -1.09 -13.12 -13.49
C GLN A 92 -1.26 -11.88 -12.59
N VAL A 93 -2.46 -11.30 -12.53
CA VAL A 93 -2.75 -10.19 -11.60
C VAL A 93 -2.58 -10.62 -10.15
N ILE A 94 -3.11 -11.78 -9.76
CA ILE A 94 -2.94 -12.34 -8.41
C ILE A 94 -1.46 -12.60 -8.10
N GLN A 95 -0.68 -13.11 -9.06
CA GLN A 95 0.77 -13.31 -8.89
C GLN A 95 1.48 -12.01 -8.53
N TRP A 96 1.22 -10.90 -9.24
CA TRP A 96 1.81 -9.61 -8.96
C TRP A 96 1.27 -8.98 -7.67
N LEU A 97 0.02 -9.24 -7.32
CA LEU A 97 -0.53 -8.85 -6.03
C LEU A 97 0.18 -9.59 -4.89
N MET A 98 0.41 -10.90 -5.03
CA MET A 98 1.14 -11.69 -4.02
C MET A 98 2.62 -11.29 -3.95
N PHE A 99 3.25 -10.94 -5.08
CA PHE A 99 4.59 -10.37 -5.12
C PHE A 99 4.70 -9.09 -4.26
N GLN A 100 3.66 -8.25 -4.30
CA GLN A 100 3.59 -7.08 -3.44
C GLN A 100 3.40 -7.48 -1.97
N MET A 101 2.45 -8.38 -1.67
CA MET A 101 2.11 -8.77 -0.30
C MET A 101 3.24 -9.54 0.41
N GLY A 102 3.96 -10.39 -0.32
CA GLY A 102 5.07 -11.18 0.23
C GLY A 102 6.46 -10.55 0.10
N GLY A 103 6.61 -9.57 -0.79
CA GLY A 103 7.91 -8.96 -1.14
C GLY A 103 7.97 -7.47 -0.90
N ILE A 104 7.44 -6.67 -1.83
CA ILE A 104 7.59 -5.20 -1.84
C ILE A 104 7.17 -4.58 -0.51
N GLY A 105 5.95 -4.86 -0.04
CA GLY A 105 5.41 -4.28 1.19
C GLY A 105 6.25 -4.63 2.42
N PRO A 106 6.51 -5.91 2.71
CA PRO A 106 7.33 -6.33 3.84
C PRO A 106 8.76 -5.79 3.79
N MET A 107 9.43 -5.84 2.65
CA MET A 107 10.83 -5.40 2.56
C MET A 107 10.97 -3.89 2.70
N MET A 108 10.15 -3.10 2.01
CA MET A 108 10.13 -1.65 2.19
C MET A 108 9.65 -1.25 3.58
N GLY A 109 8.73 -1.99 4.17
CA GLY A 109 8.28 -1.79 5.54
C GLY A 109 9.42 -1.92 6.53
N GLN A 110 10.21 -2.99 6.44
CA GLN A 110 11.40 -3.18 7.27
C GLN A 110 12.51 -2.15 6.96
N ALA A 111 12.68 -1.78 5.68
CA ALA A 111 13.58 -0.68 5.33
C ALA A 111 13.18 0.62 6.06
N ASN A 112 11.89 0.97 6.10
CA ASN A 112 11.41 2.12 6.87
C ASN A 112 11.72 1.97 8.35
N VAL A 113 11.52 0.78 8.92
CA VAL A 113 11.79 0.53 10.36
C VAL A 113 13.25 0.83 10.68
N PHE A 114 14.19 0.17 10.03
CA PHE A 114 15.60 0.29 10.37
C PHE A 114 16.23 1.60 9.88
N PHE A 115 15.77 2.15 8.77
CA PHE A 115 16.30 3.41 8.24
C PHE A 115 15.72 4.65 8.92
N ARG A 116 14.43 4.62 9.37
CA ARG A 116 13.73 5.81 9.89
C ARG A 116 13.27 5.69 11.32
N TYR A 117 12.67 4.55 11.71
CA TYR A 117 11.89 4.44 12.94
C TYR A 117 12.66 3.86 14.11
N PHE A 118 13.64 3.02 13.86
CA PHE A 118 14.46 2.42 14.90
C PHE A 118 15.41 3.46 15.50
N PRO A 119 15.58 3.52 16.84
CA PRO A 119 16.42 4.54 17.50
C PRO A 119 17.90 4.36 17.17
N GLU A 120 18.37 3.12 17.03
CA GLU A 120 19.73 2.80 16.66
C GLU A 120 19.86 2.54 15.16
N LYS A 121 20.99 2.95 14.58
CA LYS A 121 21.30 2.67 13.17
C LYS A 121 22.02 1.32 13.06
N ILE A 122 21.26 0.26 12.75
CA ILE A 122 21.79 -1.08 12.51
C ILE A 122 22.08 -1.22 11.02
N GLN A 123 23.28 -0.77 10.60
CA GLN A 123 23.64 -0.68 9.19
C GLN A 123 23.45 -1.99 8.42
N PRO A 124 23.83 -3.20 8.92
CA PRO A 124 23.58 -4.43 8.18
C PRO A 124 22.10 -4.71 7.92
N ALA A 125 21.18 -4.31 8.82
CA ALA A 125 19.76 -4.47 8.62
C ALA A 125 19.23 -3.45 7.59
N ILE A 126 19.71 -2.19 7.67
CA ILE A 126 19.38 -1.15 6.68
C ILE A 126 19.76 -1.63 5.28
N ASP A 127 21.01 -2.05 5.10
CA ASP A 127 21.56 -2.52 3.82
C ASP A 127 20.76 -3.73 3.29
N ARG A 128 20.48 -4.71 4.17
CA ARG A 128 19.73 -5.91 3.81
C ARG A 128 18.35 -5.59 3.22
N TYR A 129 17.59 -4.73 3.89
CA TYR A 129 16.22 -4.43 3.46
C TYR A 129 16.16 -3.43 2.30
N GLN A 130 17.07 -2.47 2.24
CA GLN A 130 17.17 -1.56 1.10
C GLN A 130 17.62 -2.28 -0.17
N ASN A 131 18.64 -3.15 -0.08
CA ASN A 131 19.13 -3.93 -1.21
C ASN A 131 18.06 -4.91 -1.73
N GLU A 132 17.32 -5.58 -0.84
CA GLU A 132 16.24 -6.46 -1.28
C GLU A 132 15.09 -5.67 -1.90
N SER A 133 14.71 -4.53 -1.33
CA SER A 133 13.72 -3.65 -1.95
C SER A 133 14.16 -3.17 -3.33
N ARG A 134 15.45 -2.82 -3.49
CA ARG A 134 16.01 -2.44 -4.78
C ARG A 134 15.94 -3.59 -5.79
N ARG A 135 16.32 -4.80 -5.40
CA ARG A 135 16.21 -6.00 -6.25
C ARG A 135 14.78 -6.23 -6.73
N LEU A 136 13.79 -6.07 -5.83
CA LEU A 136 12.37 -6.18 -6.19
C LEU A 136 11.93 -5.09 -7.18
N PHE A 137 12.48 -3.88 -7.07
CA PHE A 137 12.24 -2.81 -8.05
C PHE A 137 12.82 -3.15 -9.43
N GLU A 138 13.99 -3.80 -9.47
CA GLU A 138 14.60 -4.29 -10.72
C GLU A 138 13.73 -5.37 -11.39
N VAL A 139 13.11 -6.24 -10.61
CA VAL A 139 12.12 -7.21 -11.13
C VAL A 139 10.91 -6.50 -11.75
N LEU A 140 10.37 -5.49 -11.07
CA LEU A 140 9.27 -4.68 -11.63
C LEU A 140 9.70 -3.96 -12.90
N ASN A 141 10.86 -3.31 -12.89
CA ASN A 141 11.38 -2.59 -14.05
C ASN A 141 11.53 -3.49 -15.27
N THR A 142 12.13 -4.67 -15.08
CA THR A 142 12.31 -5.66 -16.17
C THR A 142 10.96 -6.14 -16.71
N SER A 143 9.99 -6.36 -15.82
CA SER A 143 8.65 -6.84 -16.20
C SER A 143 7.82 -5.77 -16.91
N LEU A 144 8.12 -4.49 -16.68
CA LEU A 144 7.45 -3.34 -17.30
C LEU A 144 8.09 -2.94 -18.65
N SER A 145 9.22 -3.55 -19.04
CA SER A 145 9.88 -3.19 -20.29
C SER A 145 8.97 -3.42 -21.49
N GLY A 146 8.69 -2.35 -22.22
CA GLY A 146 7.77 -2.35 -23.35
C GLY A 146 6.28 -2.50 -23.00
N LYS A 147 5.92 -2.30 -21.73
CA LYS A 147 4.53 -2.43 -21.24
C LYS A 147 4.11 -1.21 -20.45
N ASP A 148 2.81 -0.95 -20.47
CA ASP A 148 2.20 0.09 -19.67
C ASP A 148 1.89 -0.37 -18.23
N TRP A 149 1.55 -1.65 -18.05
CA TRP A 149 1.06 -2.25 -16.82
C TRP A 149 1.75 -3.59 -16.53
N LEU A 150 1.66 -4.05 -15.27
CA LEU A 150 2.25 -5.34 -14.85
C LEU A 150 1.66 -6.55 -15.57
N VAL A 151 0.39 -6.43 -15.97
CA VAL A 151 -0.31 -7.37 -16.85
C VAL A 151 -0.77 -6.57 -18.09
N ASP A 152 -1.76 -6.99 -18.84
CA ASP A 152 -2.18 -6.31 -20.08
C ASP A 152 -2.89 -4.98 -19.84
N GLU A 153 -3.59 -4.86 -18.70
CA GLU A 153 -4.41 -3.70 -18.35
C GLU A 153 -4.15 -3.26 -16.92
N PHE A 154 -4.46 -1.98 -16.62
CA PHE A 154 -4.40 -1.45 -15.27
C PHE A 154 -5.25 -2.28 -14.31
N SER A 155 -4.69 -2.69 -13.19
CA SER A 155 -5.29 -3.67 -12.28
C SER A 155 -5.00 -3.40 -10.80
N ILE A 156 -5.62 -4.18 -9.94
CA ILE A 156 -5.31 -4.16 -8.50
C ILE A 156 -3.83 -4.48 -8.20
N ALA A 157 -3.13 -5.20 -9.08
CA ALA A 157 -1.70 -5.47 -8.92
C ALA A 157 -0.86 -4.20 -9.07
N ASP A 158 -1.19 -3.34 -10.05
CA ASP A 158 -0.52 -2.06 -10.24
C ASP A 158 -0.73 -1.15 -9.04
N ILE A 159 -1.99 -0.98 -8.61
CA ILE A 159 -2.32 -0.16 -7.42
C ILE A 159 -1.57 -0.64 -6.19
N ALA A 160 -1.56 -1.95 -5.93
CA ALA A 160 -0.93 -2.51 -4.73
C ALA A 160 0.57 -2.26 -4.69
N ASN A 161 1.28 -2.55 -5.79
CA ASN A 161 2.72 -2.34 -5.88
C ASN A 161 3.07 -0.85 -5.84
N TRP A 162 2.33 -0.03 -6.59
CA TRP A 162 2.57 1.40 -6.67
C TRP A 162 2.43 2.12 -5.33
N CYS A 163 1.44 1.78 -4.52
CA CYS A 163 1.23 2.42 -3.23
C CYS A 163 2.46 2.35 -2.33
N TRP A 164 3.29 1.33 -2.47
CA TRP A 164 4.55 1.20 -1.77
C TRP A 164 5.72 1.80 -2.57
N VAL A 165 5.88 1.44 -3.83
CA VAL A 165 7.03 1.84 -4.67
C VAL A 165 7.16 3.36 -4.77
N ARG A 166 6.04 4.09 -4.93
CA ARG A 166 6.05 5.57 -4.96
C ARG A 166 6.67 6.22 -3.72
N THR A 167 6.74 5.49 -2.60
CA THR A 167 7.34 5.98 -1.35
C THR A 167 8.82 5.62 -1.20
N HIS A 168 9.47 5.12 -2.25
CA HIS A 168 10.83 4.60 -2.25
C HIS A 168 11.87 5.51 -1.58
N ARG A 169 11.75 6.84 -1.74
CA ARG A 169 12.64 7.82 -1.09
C ARG A 169 12.54 7.81 0.42
N TRP A 170 11.36 7.52 0.96
CA TRP A 170 11.18 7.38 2.42
C TRP A 170 11.92 6.16 2.95
N SER A 171 11.92 5.07 2.19
CA SER A 171 12.66 3.85 2.52
C SER A 171 14.17 3.96 2.23
N GLY A 172 14.63 5.04 1.61
CA GLY A 172 16.03 5.21 1.21
C GLY A 172 16.44 4.32 0.03
N VAL A 173 15.49 3.90 -0.80
CA VAL A 173 15.74 3.04 -1.97
C VAL A 173 15.81 3.88 -3.24
N SER A 174 16.91 3.80 -3.99
CA SER A 174 17.06 4.50 -5.27
C SER A 174 16.26 3.80 -6.37
N THR A 175 15.80 4.62 -7.33
CA THR A 175 15.24 4.18 -8.62
C THR A 175 16.14 4.52 -9.81
N ASP A 176 17.40 4.88 -9.57
CA ASP A 176 18.34 5.25 -10.62
C ASP A 176 18.56 4.07 -11.57
N GLY A 177 18.49 4.33 -12.90
CA GLY A 177 18.61 3.31 -13.94
C GLY A 177 17.36 2.40 -14.08
N LEU A 178 16.24 2.69 -13.41
CA LEU A 178 14.97 1.97 -13.53
C LEU A 178 13.94 2.84 -14.27
N ASP A 179 14.15 3.05 -15.55
CA ASP A 179 13.38 4.04 -16.31
C ASP A 179 11.95 3.56 -16.60
N ASP A 180 11.75 2.27 -16.91
CA ASP A 180 10.41 1.70 -17.09
C ASP A 180 9.59 1.78 -15.80
N LEU A 181 10.21 1.52 -14.64
CA LEU A 181 9.58 1.67 -13.33
C LEU A 181 9.16 3.11 -13.05
N LYS A 182 9.99 4.10 -13.39
CA LYS A 182 9.68 5.53 -13.22
C LYS A 182 8.49 5.94 -14.09
N LEU A 183 8.51 5.55 -15.36
CA LEU A 183 7.41 5.82 -16.30
C LEU A 183 6.09 5.20 -15.80
N TRP A 184 6.13 3.98 -15.29
CA TRP A 184 4.98 3.32 -14.71
C TRP A 184 4.48 4.03 -13.43
N ILE A 185 5.38 4.49 -12.55
CA ILE A 185 5.00 5.27 -11.37
C ILE A 185 4.24 6.53 -11.80
N ASP A 186 4.75 7.27 -12.76
CA ASP A 186 4.16 8.52 -13.23
C ASP A 186 2.82 8.28 -13.92
N ARG A 187 2.71 7.23 -14.75
CA ARG A 187 1.47 6.84 -15.43
C ARG A 187 0.33 6.51 -14.46
N ILE A 188 0.63 5.89 -13.31
CA ILE A 188 -0.39 5.55 -12.31
C ILE A 188 -0.91 6.81 -11.61
N TYR A 189 -0.09 7.85 -11.42
CA TYR A 189 -0.60 9.12 -10.87
C TYR A 189 -1.70 9.74 -11.75
N GLU A 190 -1.73 9.44 -13.03
CA GLU A 190 -2.71 9.95 -14.00
C GLU A 190 -4.00 9.12 -14.05
N GLN A 191 -4.01 7.93 -13.42
CA GLN A 191 -5.18 7.06 -13.43
C GLN A 191 -6.31 7.63 -12.55
N PRO A 192 -7.58 7.50 -13.00
CA PRO A 192 -8.74 7.95 -12.23
C PRO A 192 -8.74 7.37 -10.81
N GLY A 193 -9.09 8.21 -9.84
CA GLY A 193 -9.21 7.81 -8.43
C GLY A 193 -7.89 7.78 -7.67
N MET A 194 -6.73 7.67 -8.32
CA MET A 194 -5.46 7.48 -7.62
C MET A 194 -5.10 8.66 -6.70
N LEU A 195 -5.13 9.89 -7.21
CA LEU A 195 -4.81 11.07 -6.40
C LEU A 195 -5.83 11.28 -5.27
N LYS A 196 -7.11 11.05 -5.56
CA LYS A 196 -8.19 11.17 -4.57
C LYS A 196 -8.03 10.13 -3.45
N GLY A 197 -7.70 8.88 -3.79
CA GLY A 197 -7.43 7.82 -2.83
C GLY A 197 -6.24 8.10 -1.90
N LEU A 198 -5.24 8.87 -2.36
CA LEU A 198 -4.10 9.29 -1.52
C LEU A 198 -4.48 10.36 -0.47
N GLU A 199 -5.62 10.99 -0.58
CA GLU A 199 -6.09 11.99 0.38
C GLU A 199 -6.91 11.36 1.53
N VAL A 200 -7.10 10.05 1.53
CA VAL A 200 -7.94 9.30 2.49
C VAL A 200 -7.08 8.61 3.56
N PRO A 201 -7.44 8.74 4.86
CA PRO A 201 -8.47 9.60 5.46
C PRO A 201 -8.08 11.07 5.50
N VAL A 202 -6.81 11.37 5.36
CA VAL A 202 -6.25 12.72 5.33
C VAL A 202 -5.07 12.79 4.36
N LYS A 203 -4.95 13.91 3.65
CA LYS A 203 -3.81 14.18 2.79
C LYS A 203 -2.53 14.28 3.61
N VAL A 204 -1.54 13.47 3.27
CA VAL A 204 -0.20 13.54 3.88
C VAL A 204 0.69 14.49 3.08
N GLU A 205 1.24 15.48 3.74
CA GLU A 205 2.24 16.37 3.15
C GLU A 205 3.50 15.60 2.76
N ASN A 206 4.24 16.13 1.78
CA ASN A 206 5.53 15.55 1.42
C ASN A 206 6.56 15.80 2.54
N LEU A 207 6.69 14.84 3.43
CA LEU A 207 7.56 14.88 4.60
C LEU A 207 9.04 15.11 4.25
N LEU A 208 9.48 14.74 3.04
CA LEU A 208 10.87 14.93 2.61
C LEU A 208 11.24 16.38 2.31
N LYS A 209 10.25 17.28 2.21
CA LYS A 209 10.48 18.72 2.02
C LYS A 209 10.78 19.45 3.33
N ASP A 210 10.49 18.84 4.49
CA ASP A 210 10.67 19.43 5.81
C ASP A 210 11.32 18.40 6.75
N LYS A 211 12.60 18.62 7.05
CA LYS A 211 13.39 17.70 7.87
C LYS A 211 12.81 17.53 9.28
N LYS A 212 12.30 18.61 9.89
CA LYS A 212 11.72 18.57 11.24
C LYS A 212 10.43 17.75 11.26
N LYS A 213 9.53 17.98 10.31
CA LYS A 213 8.30 17.17 10.16
C LYS A 213 8.64 15.69 9.87
N ALA A 214 9.66 15.43 9.07
CA ALA A 214 10.11 14.06 8.78
C ALA A 214 10.61 13.34 10.05
N GLU A 215 11.39 14.04 10.89
CA GLU A 215 11.89 13.49 12.16
C GLU A 215 10.76 13.27 13.18
N GLU A 216 9.81 14.18 13.28
CA GLU A 216 8.63 14.05 14.15
C GLU A 216 7.77 12.86 13.73
N PHE A 217 7.51 12.71 12.42
CA PHE A 217 6.78 11.57 11.87
C PHE A 217 7.50 10.25 12.13
N ALA A 218 8.83 10.23 11.96
CA ALA A 218 9.64 9.04 12.19
C ALA A 218 9.62 8.62 13.68
N LYS A 219 9.67 9.57 14.62
CA LYS A 219 9.52 9.29 16.07
C LYS A 219 8.15 8.69 16.39
N GLY A 220 7.07 9.24 15.80
CA GLY A 220 5.73 8.68 15.92
C GLY A 220 5.65 7.25 15.40
N GLY A 221 6.24 6.97 14.23
CA GLY A 221 6.36 5.63 13.68
C GLY A 221 7.14 4.67 14.60
N GLY A 222 8.23 5.14 15.19
CA GLY A 222 9.02 4.36 16.14
C GLY A 222 8.22 3.89 17.35
N SER A 223 7.37 4.74 17.90
CA SER A 223 6.52 4.38 19.04
C SER A 223 5.49 3.28 18.73
N ILE A 224 5.09 3.14 17.47
CA ILE A 224 4.14 2.10 17.01
C ILE A 224 4.85 0.78 16.78
N VAL A 225 6.07 0.82 16.23
CA VAL A 225 6.81 -0.38 15.79
C VAL A 225 7.49 -1.10 16.95
N GLN A 226 7.79 -0.39 18.05
CA GLN A 226 8.48 -0.95 19.23
C GLN A 226 7.52 -1.51 20.30
N LYS A 227 6.22 -1.40 20.11
CA LYS A 227 5.17 -1.99 20.95
C LYS A 227 4.67 -3.31 20.34
#